data_5a3057a42b03ff7032b3f4832760bbb4
#
_entry.id   5a3057a42b03ff7032b3f4832760bbb4
#
_cell.length_a   1.000
_cell.length_b   1.000
_cell.length_c   1.000
_cell.angle_alpha   90.00
_cell.angle_beta   90.00
_cell.angle_gamma   90.00
#
_symmetry.space_group_name_H-M   'P 1'
#
loop_
_entity.id
_entity.type
_entity.pdbx_description
1 polymer ?
#
loop_
_entity_poly.entity_id
_entity_poly.type
_entity_poly.pdbx_seq_one_letter_code
_entity_poly.pdbx_strand_id
1 'polypeptide(L)'
;MIYITGHNIFTEGGFGSSEVYSKARAGKTFLALRDGDFGVPQPFVSSIIPRENIILDSKGLTFLEKAMILSAQDAIERSGIDASSERTIFIISSTKGNIDLLESDPSGKEDERLAIWHSAAAVTKHFGNKNIPVCVTNACTSGVCAQIYAMRALESGKYDDAVVIGADFLSKFIVSGFQCLKALSPERCRPFDKDRKGLNLSEAVATIVFSVNKGKSSVAMESGCIRNDANHISAPSRTAVGQISAIKSVMAEDIAFVNVHGTATIYNDNMESVALYGTGLTDKPVVSYKSLFGHTLGAAGVMETVLSALALEEGVVLPVPTYSENGVSYPLNISTELRKVTGERFLKIMSGFGGINAAAMYRRV
;
A
#
# COMPACT_ATOMS: atom_id res chain seq x y z
N MET A 1 -19.47 6.29 -5.83
CA MET A 1 -19.06 5.27 -4.84
C MET A 1 -18.81 3.97 -5.57
N ILE A 2 -17.70 3.30 -5.27
CA ILE A 2 -17.31 2.02 -5.85
C ILE A 2 -17.08 0.98 -4.75
N TYR A 3 -17.45 -0.26 -4.98
CA TYR A 3 -17.51 -1.32 -3.98
C TYR A 3 -16.30 -2.24 -4.06
N ILE A 4 -15.70 -2.63 -2.92
CA ILE A 4 -14.65 -3.65 -2.85
C ILE A 4 -15.33 -5.02 -2.93
N THR A 5 -15.25 -5.69 -4.07
CA THR A 5 -15.94 -6.97 -4.31
C THR A 5 -15.03 -8.18 -4.19
N GLY A 6 -13.71 -7.99 -4.30
CA GLY A 6 -12.71 -9.04 -4.13
C GLY A 6 -11.37 -8.43 -3.74
N HIS A 7 -10.56 -9.20 -3.02
CA HIS A 7 -9.24 -8.75 -2.60
C HIS A 7 -8.33 -9.92 -2.24
N ASN A 8 -7.02 -9.70 -2.41
CA ASN A 8 -5.97 -10.61 -1.97
C ASN A 8 -4.78 -9.81 -1.41
N ILE A 9 -4.05 -10.42 -0.49
CA ILE A 9 -2.75 -9.97 0.00
C ILE A 9 -1.78 -11.14 -0.06
N PHE A 10 -0.60 -10.91 -0.65
CA PHE A 10 0.50 -11.85 -0.69
C PHE A 10 1.75 -11.19 -0.09
N THR A 11 2.23 -11.74 1.01
CA THR A 11 3.42 -11.29 1.75
C THR A 11 4.21 -12.51 2.23
N GLU A 12 5.36 -12.32 2.86
CA GLU A 12 6.06 -13.39 3.61
C GLU A 12 5.13 -14.04 4.66
N GLY A 13 4.19 -13.25 5.17
CA GLY A 13 3.19 -13.70 6.15
C GLY A 13 2.14 -14.68 5.62
N GLY A 14 2.04 -14.87 4.31
CA GLY A 14 1.08 -15.81 3.70
C GLY A 14 0.46 -15.29 2.41
N PHE A 15 -0.39 -16.14 1.84
CA PHE A 15 -1.18 -15.86 0.65
C PHE A 15 -2.67 -15.89 0.98
N GLY A 16 -3.35 -14.77 0.73
CA GLY A 16 -4.78 -14.58 1.02
C GLY A 16 -5.02 -13.57 2.15
N SER A 17 -5.99 -12.68 1.91
CA SER A 17 -6.26 -11.54 2.82
C SER A 17 -6.67 -11.99 4.22
N SER A 18 -7.48 -13.05 4.35
CA SER A 18 -7.94 -13.54 5.65
C SER A 18 -6.80 -14.08 6.51
N GLU A 19 -5.86 -14.81 5.91
CA GLU A 19 -4.69 -15.33 6.63
C GLU A 19 -3.79 -14.19 7.10
N VAL A 20 -3.44 -13.27 6.20
CA VAL A 20 -2.57 -12.12 6.51
C VAL A 20 -3.21 -11.21 7.55
N TYR A 21 -4.52 -10.95 7.43
CA TYR A 21 -5.29 -10.17 8.41
C TYR A 21 -5.29 -10.83 9.80
N SER A 22 -5.52 -12.13 9.89
CA SER A 22 -5.50 -12.86 11.16
C SER A 22 -4.16 -12.70 11.90
N LYS A 23 -3.05 -12.75 11.16
CA LYS A 23 -1.71 -12.54 11.70
C LYS A 23 -1.48 -11.09 12.13
N ALA A 24 -1.92 -10.13 11.34
CA ALA A 24 -1.87 -8.71 11.68
C ALA A 24 -2.71 -8.39 12.93
N ARG A 25 -3.90 -8.95 13.02
CA ARG A 25 -4.80 -8.83 14.17
C ARG A 25 -4.17 -9.33 15.47
N ALA A 26 -3.36 -10.38 15.39
CA ALA A 26 -2.59 -10.92 16.50
C ALA A 26 -1.28 -10.15 16.79
N GLY A 27 -1.01 -9.04 16.09
CA GLY A 27 0.23 -8.27 16.23
C GLY A 27 1.49 -9.00 15.75
N LYS A 28 1.34 -10.10 14.97
CA LYS A 28 2.45 -10.88 14.46
C LYS A 28 3.16 -10.15 13.33
N THR A 29 4.49 -10.12 13.40
CA THR A 29 5.36 -9.55 12.35
C THR A 29 6.18 -10.62 11.66
N PHE A 30 6.56 -10.35 10.42
CA PHE A 30 7.51 -11.14 9.62
C PHE A 30 8.78 -10.35 9.33
N LEU A 31 8.95 -9.18 9.93
CA LEU A 31 10.15 -8.39 9.84
C LEU A 31 11.31 -9.10 10.54
N ALA A 32 12.36 -9.40 9.78
CA ALA A 32 13.57 -10.08 10.24
C ALA A 32 14.82 -9.32 9.82
N LEU A 33 15.90 -9.46 10.59
CA LEU A 33 17.20 -8.92 10.22
C LEU A 33 17.73 -9.67 9.00
N ARG A 34 18.20 -8.95 8.00
CA ARG A 34 18.85 -9.45 6.78
C ARG A 34 20.30 -8.99 6.79
N ASP A 35 21.20 -9.91 6.61
CA ASP A 35 22.64 -9.66 6.56
C ASP A 35 23.24 -10.33 5.31
N GLY A 36 23.87 -9.53 4.46
CA GLY A 36 24.40 -9.97 3.18
C GLY A 36 23.38 -10.10 2.05
N ASP A 37 22.07 -9.99 2.32
CA ASP A 37 21.03 -10.02 1.31
C ASP A 37 21.21 -8.85 0.31
N PHE A 38 20.94 -9.10 -0.97
CA PHE A 38 21.15 -8.16 -2.09
C PHE A 38 22.57 -7.62 -2.24
N GLY A 39 23.58 -8.18 -1.54
CA GLY A 39 24.97 -7.71 -1.60
C GLY A 39 25.15 -6.26 -1.13
N VAL A 40 24.29 -5.78 -0.22
CA VAL A 40 24.44 -4.45 0.40
C VAL A 40 25.36 -4.52 1.62
N PRO A 41 26.14 -3.45 1.90
CA PRO A 41 27.18 -3.50 2.92
C PRO A 41 26.69 -3.48 4.37
N GLN A 42 25.44 -3.07 4.60
CA GLN A 42 24.88 -2.94 5.93
C GLN A 42 23.64 -3.82 6.09
N PRO A 43 23.51 -4.54 7.21
CA PRO A 43 22.30 -5.29 7.51
C PRO A 43 21.11 -4.36 7.62
N PHE A 44 19.93 -4.87 7.30
CA PHE A 44 18.66 -4.14 7.37
C PHE A 44 17.52 -5.08 7.79
N VAL A 45 16.43 -4.52 8.25
CA VAL A 45 15.24 -5.29 8.65
C VAL A 45 14.21 -5.26 7.53
N SER A 46 13.72 -6.41 7.13
CA SER A 46 12.69 -6.54 6.07
C SER A 46 11.85 -7.81 6.19
N SER A 47 10.75 -7.84 5.42
CA SER A 47 9.95 -9.02 5.13
C SER A 47 10.02 -9.27 3.61
N ILE A 48 10.38 -10.48 3.20
CA ILE A 48 10.66 -10.85 1.81
C ILE A 48 9.83 -12.08 1.45
N ILE A 49 9.07 -12.02 0.38
CA ILE A 49 8.28 -13.16 -0.12
C ILE A 49 9.23 -14.26 -0.62
N PRO A 50 9.21 -15.47 -0.04
CA PRO A 50 10.02 -16.57 -0.54
C PRO A 50 9.64 -16.89 -1.98
N ARG A 51 10.63 -16.95 -2.88
CA ARG A 51 10.38 -17.14 -4.33
C ARG A 51 9.79 -18.52 -4.63
N GLU A 52 10.06 -19.51 -3.79
CA GLU A 52 9.46 -20.85 -3.84
C GLU A 52 7.93 -20.85 -3.59
N ASN A 53 7.40 -19.80 -2.97
CA ASN A 53 5.96 -19.65 -2.76
C ASN A 53 5.24 -19.06 -3.99
N ILE A 54 6.00 -18.60 -5.00
CA ILE A 54 5.46 -18.00 -6.23
C ILE A 54 5.37 -19.09 -7.29
N ILE A 55 4.36 -19.96 -7.16
CA ILE A 55 4.18 -21.13 -8.02
C ILE A 55 3.15 -20.79 -9.11
N LEU A 56 3.64 -20.47 -10.30
CA LEU A 56 2.83 -20.31 -11.51
C LEU A 56 3.60 -20.92 -12.69
N ASP A 57 3.03 -21.95 -13.31
CA ASP A 57 3.62 -22.55 -14.52
C ASP A 57 3.39 -21.62 -15.72
N SER A 58 4.34 -20.71 -15.92
CA SER A 58 4.30 -19.76 -17.01
C SER A 58 5.73 -19.36 -17.41
N LYS A 59 6.10 -19.69 -18.64
CA LYS A 59 7.41 -19.33 -19.21
C LYS A 59 7.45 -17.85 -19.59
N GLY A 60 8.59 -17.20 -19.36
CA GLY A 60 8.84 -15.82 -19.77
C GLY A 60 8.35 -14.73 -18.79
N LEU A 61 7.56 -15.06 -17.78
CA LEU A 61 7.17 -14.14 -16.74
C LEU A 61 8.19 -14.05 -15.61
N THR A 62 8.41 -12.84 -15.09
CA THR A 62 9.23 -12.60 -13.90
C THR A 62 8.50 -13.08 -12.63
N PHE A 63 9.24 -13.19 -11.51
CA PHE A 63 8.61 -13.51 -10.21
C PHE A 63 7.58 -12.45 -9.79
N LEU A 64 7.85 -11.17 -10.06
CA LEU A 64 6.92 -10.08 -9.76
C LEU A 64 5.62 -10.23 -10.55
N GLU A 65 5.70 -10.50 -11.87
CA GLU A 65 4.54 -10.71 -12.74
C GLU A 65 3.73 -11.93 -12.32
N LYS A 66 4.40 -13.04 -11.99
CA LYS A 66 3.74 -14.25 -11.47
C LYS A 66 3.00 -13.98 -10.16
N ALA A 67 3.61 -13.26 -9.24
CA ALA A 67 2.99 -12.92 -7.97
C ALA A 67 1.78 -11.98 -8.14
N MET A 68 1.87 -11.01 -9.08
CA MET A 68 0.72 -10.15 -9.46
C MET A 68 -0.43 -10.98 -10.02
N ILE A 69 -0.16 -11.93 -10.90
CA ILE A 69 -1.18 -12.81 -11.49
C ILE A 69 -1.84 -13.66 -10.41
N LEU A 70 -1.07 -14.31 -9.54
CA LEU A 70 -1.62 -15.13 -8.45
C LEU A 70 -2.52 -14.32 -7.52
N SER A 71 -2.08 -13.12 -7.12
CA SER A 71 -2.87 -12.25 -6.26
C SER A 71 -4.15 -11.76 -6.95
N ALA A 72 -4.06 -11.39 -8.23
CA ALA A 72 -5.22 -10.95 -9.01
C ALA A 72 -6.22 -12.08 -9.26
N GLN A 73 -5.74 -13.30 -9.53
CA GLN A 73 -6.58 -14.45 -9.76
C GLN A 73 -7.47 -14.74 -8.56
N ASP A 74 -6.91 -14.84 -7.34
CA ASP A 74 -7.70 -15.07 -6.11
C ASP A 74 -8.71 -13.94 -5.87
N ALA A 75 -8.31 -12.68 -6.08
CA ALA A 75 -9.20 -11.53 -5.90
C ALA A 75 -10.35 -11.50 -6.94
N ILE A 76 -10.08 -11.83 -8.20
CA ILE A 76 -11.05 -11.91 -9.27
C ILE A 76 -12.05 -13.06 -9.03
N GLU A 77 -11.55 -14.25 -8.65
CA GLU A 77 -12.38 -15.39 -8.29
C GLU A 77 -13.36 -15.08 -7.17
N ARG A 78 -12.89 -14.39 -6.11
CA ARG A 78 -13.74 -13.94 -5.00
C ARG A 78 -14.77 -12.90 -5.42
N SER A 79 -14.41 -12.01 -6.32
CA SER A 79 -15.28 -10.97 -6.85
C SER A 79 -16.36 -11.53 -7.78
N GLY A 80 -16.01 -12.54 -8.58
CA GLY A 80 -16.87 -13.13 -9.62
C GLY A 80 -17.06 -12.25 -10.85
N ILE A 81 -16.21 -11.23 -11.06
CA ILE A 81 -16.25 -10.40 -12.29
C ILE A 81 -15.67 -11.13 -13.48
N ASP A 82 -16.04 -10.70 -14.70
CA ASP A 82 -15.37 -11.13 -15.93
C ASP A 82 -14.13 -10.25 -16.18
N ALA A 83 -12.95 -10.79 -15.84
CA ALA A 83 -11.69 -10.10 -16.04
C ALA A 83 -11.35 -9.85 -17.52
N SER A 84 -11.90 -10.62 -18.46
CA SER A 84 -11.67 -10.49 -19.90
C SER A 84 -12.55 -9.41 -20.56
N SER A 85 -13.58 -8.95 -19.86
CA SER A 85 -14.54 -7.96 -20.34
C SER A 85 -13.87 -6.65 -20.77
N GLU A 86 -14.34 -6.04 -21.85
CA GLU A 86 -13.94 -4.68 -22.24
C GLU A 86 -14.41 -3.62 -21.24
N ARG A 87 -15.34 -3.97 -20.32
CA ARG A 87 -15.78 -3.10 -19.23
C ARG A 87 -14.99 -3.29 -17.94
N THR A 88 -13.95 -4.13 -17.95
CA THR A 88 -13.00 -4.32 -16.83
C THR A 88 -11.66 -3.67 -17.16
N ILE A 89 -11.15 -2.80 -16.30
CA ILE A 89 -9.84 -2.15 -16.44
C ILE A 89 -8.83 -2.70 -15.43
N PHE A 90 -7.60 -2.97 -15.88
CA PHE A 90 -6.48 -3.31 -15.02
C PHE A 90 -5.64 -2.06 -14.70
N ILE A 91 -5.29 -1.87 -13.42
CA ILE A 91 -4.52 -0.73 -12.93
C ILE A 91 -3.41 -1.28 -12.04
N ILE A 92 -2.16 -1.08 -12.47
CA ILE A 92 -0.99 -1.61 -11.79
C ILE A 92 -0.27 -0.47 -11.07
N SER A 93 -0.01 -0.64 -9.77
CA SER A 93 0.83 0.28 -9.00
C SER A 93 2.14 -0.39 -8.59
N SER A 94 3.25 0.20 -9.00
CA SER A 94 4.60 -0.20 -8.61
C SER A 94 5.51 1.01 -8.66
N THR A 95 6.55 1.02 -7.84
CA THR A 95 7.52 2.13 -7.85
C THR A 95 8.62 1.94 -8.90
N LYS A 96 8.88 0.69 -9.32
CA LYS A 96 10.07 0.37 -10.13
C LYS A 96 9.94 -0.85 -11.05
N GLY A 97 8.84 -1.62 -10.95
CA GLY A 97 8.68 -2.85 -11.76
C GLY A 97 9.82 -3.85 -11.53
N ASN A 98 10.32 -4.43 -12.60
CA ASN A 98 11.38 -5.45 -12.61
C ASN A 98 12.80 -4.85 -12.61
N ILE A 99 13.10 -3.86 -11.78
CA ILE A 99 14.42 -3.20 -11.75
C ILE A 99 15.57 -4.17 -11.40
N ASP A 100 15.27 -5.28 -10.74
CA ASP A 100 16.19 -6.36 -10.40
C ASP A 100 16.81 -7.04 -11.64
N LEU A 101 16.16 -6.97 -12.80
CA LEU A 101 16.74 -7.47 -14.06
C LEU A 101 18.02 -6.73 -14.44
N LEU A 102 18.17 -5.44 -14.10
CA LEU A 102 19.42 -4.70 -14.31
C LEU A 102 20.58 -5.20 -13.42
N GLU A 103 20.27 -5.86 -12.32
CA GLU A 103 21.27 -6.39 -11.39
C GLU A 103 21.84 -7.71 -11.90
N SER A 104 21.01 -8.51 -12.57
CA SER A 104 21.42 -9.81 -13.16
C SER A 104 22.08 -9.64 -14.53
N ASP A 105 21.70 -8.63 -15.30
CA ASP A 105 22.31 -8.29 -16.59
C ASP A 105 22.43 -6.76 -16.76
N PRO A 106 23.54 -6.16 -16.32
CA PRO A 106 23.77 -4.72 -16.49
C PRO A 106 23.82 -4.24 -17.94
N SER A 107 24.03 -5.15 -18.91
CA SER A 107 23.99 -4.83 -20.34
C SER A 107 22.56 -4.71 -20.88
N GLY A 108 21.58 -5.26 -20.17
CA GLY A 108 20.17 -5.33 -20.56
C GLY A 108 19.42 -4.01 -20.47
N LYS A 109 20.10 -2.86 -20.67
CA LYS A 109 19.49 -1.51 -20.60
C LYS A 109 18.30 -1.30 -21.54
N GLU A 110 18.22 -2.09 -22.61
CA GLU A 110 17.15 -2.03 -23.62
C GLU A 110 16.08 -3.11 -23.38
N ASP A 111 16.14 -3.86 -22.27
CA ASP A 111 15.13 -4.86 -21.96
C ASP A 111 13.80 -4.18 -21.60
N GLU A 112 12.81 -4.30 -22.47
CA GLU A 112 11.48 -3.73 -22.27
C GLU A 112 10.79 -4.23 -21.01
N ARG A 113 11.18 -5.41 -20.48
CA ARG A 113 10.66 -5.99 -19.24
C ARG A 113 10.97 -5.13 -18.00
N LEU A 114 11.96 -4.22 -18.09
CA LEU A 114 12.25 -3.22 -17.04
C LEU A 114 11.11 -2.22 -16.87
N ALA A 115 10.38 -1.95 -17.93
CA ALA A 115 9.32 -0.96 -17.91
C ALA A 115 8.05 -1.52 -17.25
N ILE A 116 7.45 -0.76 -16.33
CA ILE A 116 6.22 -1.16 -15.61
C ILE A 116 5.09 -1.49 -16.58
N TRP A 117 5.00 -0.77 -17.70
CA TRP A 117 3.95 -1.02 -18.71
C TRP A 117 4.07 -2.40 -19.34
N HIS A 118 5.28 -2.96 -19.47
CA HIS A 118 5.47 -4.33 -19.97
C HIS A 118 4.87 -5.36 -19.01
N SER A 119 5.20 -5.26 -17.72
CA SER A 119 4.61 -6.12 -16.69
C SER A 119 3.10 -5.97 -16.62
N ALA A 120 2.59 -4.74 -16.72
CA ALA A 120 1.14 -4.49 -16.74
C ALA A 120 0.47 -5.17 -17.95
N ALA A 121 1.06 -5.07 -19.13
CA ALA A 121 0.57 -5.72 -20.34
C ALA A 121 0.61 -7.26 -20.22
N ALA A 122 1.70 -7.82 -19.68
CA ALA A 122 1.85 -9.26 -19.47
C ALA A 122 0.79 -9.81 -18.50
N VAL A 123 0.55 -9.13 -17.39
CA VAL A 123 -0.49 -9.49 -16.41
C VAL A 123 -1.88 -9.41 -17.04
N THR A 124 -2.21 -8.30 -17.69
CA THR A 124 -3.52 -8.06 -18.28
C THR A 124 -3.82 -9.08 -19.40
N LYS A 125 -2.82 -9.39 -20.22
CA LYS A 125 -2.90 -10.42 -21.26
C LYS A 125 -3.18 -11.81 -20.69
N HIS A 126 -2.63 -12.16 -19.52
CA HIS A 126 -2.87 -13.45 -18.86
C HIS A 126 -4.37 -13.66 -18.60
N PHE A 127 -5.11 -12.61 -18.25
CA PHE A 127 -6.56 -12.66 -18.02
C PHE A 127 -7.40 -12.49 -19.30
N GLY A 128 -6.77 -12.46 -20.47
CA GLY A 128 -7.47 -12.30 -21.76
C GLY A 128 -8.10 -10.92 -21.98
N ASN A 129 -7.78 -9.94 -21.14
CA ASN A 129 -8.32 -8.59 -21.25
C ASN A 129 -7.62 -7.82 -22.39
N LYS A 130 -8.41 -7.12 -23.22
CA LYS A 130 -7.94 -6.38 -24.39
C LYS A 130 -7.71 -4.89 -24.13
N ASN A 131 -8.15 -4.37 -22.98
CA ASN A 131 -7.91 -2.98 -22.62
C ASN A 131 -6.43 -2.74 -22.36
N ILE A 132 -5.96 -1.55 -22.71
CA ILE A 132 -4.63 -1.10 -22.32
C ILE A 132 -4.63 -0.86 -20.81
N PRO A 133 -3.79 -1.57 -20.04
CA PRO A 133 -3.72 -1.35 -18.59
C PRO A 133 -3.15 0.02 -18.24
N VAL A 134 -3.50 0.51 -17.07
CA VAL A 134 -2.98 1.77 -16.53
C VAL A 134 -1.87 1.47 -15.54
N CYS A 135 -0.73 2.15 -15.70
CA CYS A 135 0.37 2.11 -14.75
C CYS A 135 0.37 3.36 -13.88
N VAL A 136 0.39 3.19 -12.57
CA VAL A 136 0.45 4.29 -11.60
C VAL A 136 1.76 4.18 -10.82
N THR A 137 2.62 5.19 -10.98
CA THR A 137 3.93 5.27 -10.31
C THR A 137 4.09 6.65 -9.69
N ASN A 138 3.66 6.78 -8.44
CA ASN A 138 3.70 7.99 -7.62
C ASN A 138 4.39 7.70 -6.29
N ALA A 139 5.62 7.15 -6.35
CA ALA A 139 6.38 6.71 -5.17
C ALA A 139 5.51 5.87 -4.21
N CYS A 140 5.60 6.12 -2.91
CA CYS A 140 4.88 5.34 -1.89
C CYS A 140 3.36 5.47 -1.97
N THR A 141 2.85 6.54 -2.59
CA THR A 141 1.40 6.77 -2.71
C THR A 141 0.76 6.03 -3.87
N SER A 142 1.55 5.35 -4.73
CA SER A 142 1.09 4.69 -5.96
C SER A 142 -0.18 3.86 -5.77
N GLY A 143 -0.24 3.05 -4.71
CA GLY A 143 -1.38 2.18 -4.44
C GLY A 143 -2.68 2.92 -4.14
N VAL A 144 -2.64 4.03 -3.39
CA VAL A 144 -3.83 4.86 -3.14
C VAL A 144 -4.20 5.66 -4.39
N CYS A 145 -3.20 6.18 -5.13
CA CYS A 145 -3.43 6.88 -6.39
C CYS A 145 -4.09 5.96 -7.44
N ALA A 146 -3.70 4.67 -7.50
CA ALA A 146 -4.31 3.68 -8.38
C ALA A 146 -5.79 3.43 -8.03
N GLN A 147 -6.14 3.37 -6.74
CA GLN A 147 -7.52 3.24 -6.28
C GLN A 147 -8.35 4.49 -6.61
N ILE A 148 -7.78 5.69 -6.45
CA ILE A 148 -8.44 6.95 -6.84
C ILE A 148 -8.65 7.00 -8.36
N TYR A 149 -7.68 6.50 -9.14
CA TYR A 149 -7.84 6.38 -10.58
C TYR A 149 -8.98 5.39 -10.93
N ALA A 150 -9.02 4.21 -10.27
CA ALA A 150 -10.11 3.25 -10.43
C ALA A 150 -11.48 3.89 -10.19
N MET A 151 -11.63 4.62 -9.07
CA MET A 151 -12.86 5.33 -8.76
C MET A 151 -13.29 6.26 -9.90
N ARG A 152 -12.38 7.08 -10.41
CA ARG A 152 -12.68 8.01 -11.52
C ARG A 152 -12.99 7.29 -12.83
N ALA A 153 -12.30 6.18 -13.10
CA ALA A 153 -12.52 5.36 -14.29
C ALA A 153 -13.91 4.72 -14.29
N LEU A 154 -14.36 4.20 -13.15
CA LEU A 154 -15.69 3.61 -13.00
C LEU A 154 -16.77 4.71 -13.00
N GLU A 155 -16.56 5.83 -12.31
CA GLU A 155 -17.50 6.96 -12.28
C GLU A 155 -17.69 7.61 -13.66
N SER A 156 -16.73 7.49 -14.56
CA SER A 156 -16.87 7.95 -15.95
C SER A 156 -17.88 7.13 -16.77
N GLY A 157 -18.31 5.98 -16.26
CA GLY A 157 -19.23 5.04 -16.95
C GLY A 157 -18.57 4.23 -18.08
N LYS A 158 -17.25 4.39 -18.31
CA LYS A 158 -16.54 3.61 -19.33
C LYS A 158 -16.31 2.17 -18.89
N TYR A 159 -16.10 1.93 -17.60
CA TYR A 159 -15.85 0.62 -17.01
C TYR A 159 -16.82 0.34 -15.88
N ASP A 160 -17.15 -0.93 -15.67
CA ASP A 160 -17.96 -1.39 -14.54
C ASP A 160 -17.11 -1.94 -13.42
N ASP A 161 -15.94 -2.50 -13.77
CA ASP A 161 -15.03 -3.16 -12.86
C ASP A 161 -13.59 -2.68 -13.05
N ALA A 162 -12.83 -2.64 -11.96
CA ALA A 162 -11.41 -2.31 -11.97
C ALA A 162 -10.61 -3.27 -11.08
N VAL A 163 -9.58 -3.90 -11.64
CA VAL A 163 -8.62 -4.74 -10.93
C VAL A 163 -7.39 -3.88 -10.62
N VAL A 164 -7.24 -3.48 -9.36
CA VAL A 164 -6.11 -2.67 -8.88
C VAL A 164 -5.09 -3.58 -8.21
N ILE A 165 -3.89 -3.68 -8.79
CA ILE A 165 -2.79 -4.52 -8.29
C ILE A 165 -1.65 -3.62 -7.83
N GLY A 166 -1.28 -3.70 -6.56
CA GLY A 166 -0.08 -3.06 -6.03
C GLY A 166 1.02 -4.08 -5.79
N ALA A 167 2.22 -3.84 -6.34
CA ALA A 167 3.31 -4.81 -6.25
C ALA A 167 4.67 -4.12 -6.24
N ASP A 168 5.52 -4.50 -5.29
CA ASP A 168 6.95 -4.16 -5.31
C ASP A 168 7.77 -5.27 -4.63
N PHE A 169 8.87 -5.67 -5.28
CA PHE A 169 9.89 -6.54 -4.72
C PHE A 169 11.14 -5.73 -4.37
N LEU A 170 11.92 -6.21 -3.41
CA LEU A 170 13.18 -5.59 -3.03
C LEU A 170 14.27 -5.95 -4.05
N SER A 171 15.25 -5.08 -4.14
CA SER A 171 16.44 -5.23 -4.98
C SER A 171 17.60 -4.45 -4.36
N LYS A 172 18.80 -4.71 -4.79
CA LYS A 172 20.00 -3.97 -4.38
C LYS A 172 19.84 -2.48 -4.62
N PHE A 173 19.28 -2.10 -5.79
CA PHE A 173 19.04 -0.71 -6.15
C PHE A 173 18.22 0.02 -5.09
N ILE A 174 17.10 -0.56 -4.67
CA ILE A 174 16.20 0.07 -3.70
C ILE A 174 16.80 0.08 -2.31
N VAL A 175 17.34 -1.04 -1.83
CA VAL A 175 17.92 -1.12 -0.49
C VAL A 175 19.10 -0.16 -0.36
N SER A 176 20.02 -0.15 -1.34
CA SER A 176 21.15 0.78 -1.36
C SER A 176 20.71 2.24 -1.40
N GLY A 177 19.69 2.57 -2.21
CA GLY A 177 19.14 3.92 -2.29
C GLY A 177 18.63 4.42 -0.93
N PHE A 178 17.86 3.60 -0.22
CA PHE A 178 17.37 3.95 1.11
C PHE A 178 18.45 3.95 2.19
N GLN A 179 19.50 3.12 2.06
CA GLN A 179 20.69 3.21 2.92
C GLN A 179 21.44 4.53 2.69
N CYS A 180 21.65 4.95 1.43
CA CYS A 180 22.25 6.24 1.10
C CYS A 180 21.48 7.43 1.69
N LEU A 181 20.16 7.35 1.72
CA LEU A 181 19.28 8.35 2.35
C LEU A 181 19.28 8.27 3.87
N LYS A 182 19.94 7.27 4.48
CA LYS A 182 19.93 7.00 5.93
C LYS A 182 18.49 6.87 6.48
N ALA A 183 17.60 6.29 5.69
CA ALA A 183 16.19 6.18 6.03
C ALA A 183 15.81 4.83 6.64
N LEU A 184 16.70 3.81 6.56
CA LEU A 184 16.45 2.48 7.10
C LEU A 184 16.74 2.40 8.60
N SER A 185 15.83 1.73 9.32
CA SER A 185 16.05 1.37 10.72
C SER A 185 16.86 0.08 10.83
N PRO A 186 17.83 0.01 11.75
CA PRO A 186 18.55 -1.24 12.05
C PRO A 186 17.72 -2.25 12.85
N GLU A 187 16.55 -1.84 13.34
CA GLU A 187 15.60 -2.64 14.12
C GLU A 187 14.18 -2.46 13.58
N ARG A 188 13.21 -3.17 14.15
CA ARG A 188 11.80 -3.01 13.75
C ARG A 188 11.37 -1.56 13.87
N CYS A 189 10.77 -1.04 12.82
CA CYS A 189 10.32 0.34 12.77
C CYS A 189 9.20 0.60 13.80
N ARG A 190 9.22 1.81 14.35
CA ARG A 190 8.39 2.28 15.47
C ARG A 190 7.61 3.54 15.05
N PRO A 191 6.54 3.42 14.26
CA PRO A 191 5.80 4.59 13.80
C PRO A 191 5.36 5.48 14.97
N PHE A 192 5.62 6.78 14.85
CA PHE A 192 5.27 7.86 15.81
C PHE A 192 5.95 7.77 17.19
N ASP A 193 6.72 6.72 17.45
CA ASP A 193 7.42 6.53 18.73
C ASP A 193 8.60 7.49 18.87
N LYS A 194 8.95 7.85 20.13
CA LYS A 194 10.09 8.72 20.42
C LYS A 194 11.43 8.12 19.99
N ASP A 195 11.55 6.80 20.05
CA ASP A 195 12.78 6.07 19.73
C ASP A 195 12.81 5.56 18.28
N ARG A 196 11.95 6.11 17.39
CA ARG A 196 11.93 5.75 15.97
C ARG A 196 13.25 6.12 15.29
N LYS A 197 13.76 5.19 14.47
CA LYS A 197 15.07 5.33 13.79
C LYS A 197 15.00 5.27 12.27
N GLY A 198 13.80 5.13 11.69
CA GLY A 198 13.59 4.98 10.28
C GLY A 198 12.66 3.83 9.93
N LEU A 199 12.51 3.57 8.65
CA LEU A 199 11.61 2.57 8.11
C LEU A 199 12.30 1.21 7.91
N ASN A 200 11.48 0.18 7.71
CA ASN A 200 11.91 -1.12 7.18
C ASN A 200 11.28 -1.29 5.80
N LEU A 201 12.09 -1.62 4.80
CA LEU A 201 11.58 -1.97 3.47
C LEU A 201 11.05 -3.40 3.47
N SER A 202 10.03 -3.68 2.66
CA SER A 202 9.47 -5.03 2.55
C SER A 202 8.81 -5.27 1.20
N GLU A 203 8.53 -6.53 0.91
CA GLU A 203 7.84 -6.95 -0.30
C GLU A 203 6.38 -7.25 -0.03
N ALA A 204 5.52 -6.89 -0.96
CA ALA A 204 4.14 -7.36 -1.02
C ALA A 204 3.59 -7.30 -2.44
N VAL A 205 2.59 -8.13 -2.66
CA VAL A 205 1.63 -7.97 -3.75
C VAL A 205 0.23 -7.96 -3.14
N ALA A 206 -0.59 -7.01 -3.53
CA ALA A 206 -1.97 -6.95 -3.08
C ALA A 206 -2.89 -6.52 -4.22
N THR A 207 -4.08 -7.10 -4.25
CA THR A 207 -5.09 -6.81 -5.27
C THR A 207 -6.40 -6.40 -4.60
N ILE A 208 -7.05 -5.39 -5.15
CA ILE A 208 -8.45 -5.03 -4.88
C ILE A 208 -9.22 -5.03 -6.19
N VAL A 209 -10.37 -5.68 -6.20
CA VAL A 209 -11.34 -5.56 -7.28
C VAL A 209 -12.42 -4.57 -6.84
N PHE A 210 -12.56 -3.50 -7.58
CA PHE A 210 -13.65 -2.53 -7.44
C PHE A 210 -14.71 -2.77 -8.49
N SER A 211 -15.98 -2.60 -8.11
CA SER A 211 -17.14 -2.66 -9.01
C SER A 211 -18.12 -1.52 -8.75
N VAL A 212 -18.86 -1.10 -9.78
CA VAL A 212 -20.03 -0.22 -9.62
C VAL A 212 -21.21 -0.98 -9.00
N ASN A 213 -21.17 -2.30 -9.06
CA ASN A 213 -22.18 -3.17 -8.48
C ASN A 213 -21.77 -3.62 -7.08
N LYS A 214 -22.64 -3.41 -6.10
CA LYS A 214 -22.36 -3.75 -4.70
C LYS A 214 -22.08 -5.23 -4.48
N GLY A 215 -22.84 -6.11 -5.13
CA GLY A 215 -22.75 -7.56 -4.88
C GLY A 215 -22.85 -7.90 -3.39
N LYS A 216 -21.88 -8.66 -2.88
CA LYS A 216 -21.77 -9.03 -1.45
C LYS A 216 -20.80 -8.10 -0.69
N SER A 217 -20.38 -7.00 -1.29
CA SER A 217 -19.42 -6.08 -0.65
C SER A 217 -20.00 -5.44 0.60
N SER A 218 -19.18 -5.32 1.61
CA SER A 218 -19.44 -4.66 2.90
C SER A 218 -18.71 -3.33 3.04
N VAL A 219 -17.76 -3.03 2.12
CA VAL A 219 -16.98 -1.78 2.13
C VAL A 219 -16.92 -1.17 0.73
N ALA A 220 -17.08 0.15 0.67
CA ALA A 220 -16.96 0.91 -0.56
C ALA A 220 -15.98 2.08 -0.40
N MET A 221 -15.30 2.47 -1.48
CA MET A 221 -14.57 3.74 -1.58
C MET A 221 -15.57 4.86 -1.88
N GLU A 222 -15.62 5.85 -1.01
CA GLU A 222 -16.58 6.97 -1.06
C GLU A 222 -15.99 8.19 -1.77
N SER A 223 -14.72 8.50 -1.51
CA SER A 223 -14.02 9.63 -2.11
C SER A 223 -12.51 9.44 -2.10
N GLY A 224 -11.81 10.21 -2.93
CA GLY A 224 -10.35 10.20 -2.99
C GLY A 224 -9.77 11.49 -3.56
N CYS A 225 -8.63 11.92 -3.02
CA CYS A 225 -7.94 13.13 -3.41
C CYS A 225 -6.43 12.96 -3.43
N ILE A 226 -5.78 13.54 -4.43
CA ILE A 226 -4.33 13.61 -4.58
C ILE A 226 -3.94 15.08 -4.59
N ARG A 227 -2.90 15.44 -3.83
CA ARG A 227 -2.30 16.77 -3.77
C ARG A 227 -0.78 16.68 -3.86
N ASN A 228 -0.16 17.68 -4.46
CA ASN A 228 1.28 17.85 -4.41
C ASN A 228 1.59 19.12 -3.64
N ASP A 229 2.51 19.06 -2.68
CA ASP A 229 2.94 20.24 -1.91
C ASP A 229 4.20 20.90 -2.49
N ALA A 230 4.86 20.26 -3.46
CA ALA A 230 6.04 20.72 -4.16
C ALA A 230 7.17 21.24 -3.23
N ASN A 231 7.24 20.69 -1.99
CA ASN A 231 8.16 21.17 -0.97
C ASN A 231 9.61 20.72 -1.23
N HIS A 232 9.82 19.40 -1.35
CA HIS A 232 11.13 18.80 -1.53
C HIS A 232 11.01 17.40 -2.13
N ILE A 233 12.07 16.93 -2.82
CA ILE A 233 12.05 15.62 -3.49
C ILE A 233 11.90 14.43 -2.53
N SER A 234 12.46 14.51 -1.32
CA SER A 234 12.46 13.39 -0.37
C SER A 234 11.98 13.75 1.04
N ALA A 235 11.69 15.03 1.32
CA ALA A 235 11.20 15.47 2.62
C ALA A 235 9.81 16.09 2.52
N PRO A 236 8.87 15.73 3.41
CA PRO A 236 7.54 16.32 3.42
C PRO A 236 7.56 17.78 3.91
N SER A 237 6.53 18.54 3.56
CA SER A 237 6.32 19.89 4.07
C SER A 237 6.16 19.89 5.59
N ARG A 238 6.91 20.73 6.30
CA ARG A 238 6.79 20.86 7.78
C ARG A 238 5.42 21.32 8.23
N THR A 239 4.69 22.03 7.37
CA THR A 239 3.33 22.54 7.66
C THR A 239 2.25 21.57 7.24
N ALA A 240 2.59 20.42 6.65
CA ALA A 240 1.67 19.39 6.17
C ALA A 240 0.59 19.90 5.20
N VAL A 241 0.83 21.02 4.51
CA VAL A 241 -0.19 21.70 3.70
C VAL A 241 -0.81 20.80 2.63
N GLY A 242 -0.02 19.95 1.97
CA GLY A 242 -0.50 19.00 0.96
C GLY A 242 -1.39 17.93 1.58
N GLN A 243 -0.95 17.33 2.70
CA GLN A 243 -1.72 16.29 3.38
C GLN A 243 -3.01 16.83 4.01
N ILE A 244 -2.96 18.03 4.65
CA ILE A 244 -4.15 18.72 5.17
C ILE A 244 -5.16 18.98 4.04
N SER A 245 -4.69 19.48 2.90
CA SER A 245 -5.56 19.73 1.73
C SER A 245 -6.19 18.44 1.20
N ALA A 246 -5.42 17.35 1.13
CA ALA A 246 -5.93 16.05 0.69
C ALA A 246 -7.01 15.53 1.65
N ILE A 247 -6.74 15.54 2.97
CA ILE A 247 -7.69 15.11 4.02
C ILE A 247 -8.97 15.94 3.94
N LYS A 248 -8.88 17.27 3.95
CA LYS A 248 -10.05 18.15 3.90
C LYS A 248 -10.94 17.92 2.67
N SER A 249 -10.34 17.51 1.55
CA SER A 249 -11.08 17.23 0.30
C SER A 249 -11.93 15.95 0.37
N VAL A 250 -11.63 15.03 1.30
CA VAL A 250 -12.36 13.75 1.48
C VAL A 250 -13.00 13.64 2.85
N MET A 251 -12.92 14.69 3.67
CA MET A 251 -13.42 14.67 5.05
C MET A 251 -14.89 14.29 5.10
N ALA A 252 -15.21 13.38 6.01
CA ALA A 252 -16.57 12.95 6.31
C ALA A 252 -16.76 12.83 7.82
N GLU A 253 -17.98 12.75 8.26
CA GLU A 253 -18.34 12.44 9.65
C GLU A 253 -18.18 10.94 9.92
N ASP A 254 -18.26 10.56 11.20
CA ASP A 254 -18.34 9.17 11.64
C ASP A 254 -17.13 8.31 11.24
N ILE A 255 -15.92 8.89 11.36
CA ILE A 255 -14.66 8.20 11.13
C ILE A 255 -14.35 7.30 12.33
N ALA A 256 -14.26 5.98 12.10
CA ALA A 256 -13.91 4.98 13.09
C ALA A 256 -12.41 5.00 13.42
N PHE A 257 -11.56 5.14 12.41
CA PHE A 257 -10.11 5.23 12.57
C PHE A 257 -9.42 5.83 11.33
N VAL A 258 -8.15 6.20 11.50
CA VAL A 258 -7.28 6.69 10.43
C VAL A 258 -6.14 5.71 10.21
N ASN A 259 -6.02 5.16 9.00
CA ASN A 259 -4.83 4.44 8.57
C ASN A 259 -3.86 5.42 7.92
N VAL A 260 -2.77 5.69 8.62
CA VAL A 260 -1.75 6.65 8.22
C VAL A 260 -0.61 6.02 7.44
N HIS A 261 0.26 6.85 6.85
CA HIS A 261 1.49 6.38 6.21
C HIS A 261 2.46 5.81 7.24
N GLY A 262 2.80 6.58 8.28
CA GLY A 262 3.49 6.09 9.49
C GLY A 262 4.77 5.30 9.21
N THR A 263 5.79 5.95 8.64
CA THR A 263 7.02 5.28 8.18
C THR A 263 8.08 5.09 9.28
N ALA A 264 7.84 5.59 10.48
CA ALA A 264 8.81 5.66 11.56
C ALA A 264 10.03 6.56 11.25
N THR A 265 9.93 7.42 10.24
CA THR A 265 10.92 8.45 9.97
C THR A 265 10.58 9.73 10.72
N ILE A 266 11.61 10.48 11.14
CA ILE A 266 11.43 11.69 11.97
C ILE A 266 10.52 12.70 11.27
N TYR A 267 10.75 12.94 9.99
CA TYR A 267 10.06 14.01 9.27
C TYR A 267 8.63 13.63 8.85
N ASN A 268 8.44 12.41 8.33
CA ASN A 268 7.11 11.98 7.88
C ASN A 268 6.13 11.88 9.04
N ASP A 269 6.50 11.18 10.11
CA ASP A 269 5.59 10.95 11.23
C ASP A 269 5.21 12.26 11.92
N ASN A 270 6.19 13.20 12.02
CA ASN A 270 5.90 14.52 12.54
C ASN A 270 4.95 15.31 11.62
N MET A 271 5.16 15.26 10.30
CA MET A 271 4.27 15.89 9.32
C MET A 271 2.85 15.34 9.41
N GLU A 272 2.68 14.01 9.53
CA GLU A 272 1.36 13.41 9.66
C GLU A 272 0.67 13.82 10.98
N SER A 273 1.41 13.95 12.08
CA SER A 273 0.85 14.46 13.34
C SER A 273 0.33 15.90 13.21
N VAL A 274 1.08 16.75 12.49
CA VAL A 274 0.65 18.12 12.16
C VAL A 274 -0.60 18.09 11.27
N ALA A 275 -0.67 17.17 10.30
CA ALA A 275 -1.83 17.04 9.40
C ALA A 275 -3.09 16.63 10.16
N LEU A 276 -2.99 15.62 11.04
CA LEU A 276 -4.12 15.16 11.85
C LEU A 276 -4.58 16.22 12.85
N TYR A 277 -3.65 16.96 13.47
CA TYR A 277 -3.98 18.10 14.32
C TYR A 277 -4.70 19.21 13.54
N GLY A 278 -4.16 19.60 12.38
CA GLY A 278 -4.73 20.65 11.53
C GLY A 278 -6.08 20.31 10.89
N THR A 279 -6.49 19.03 11.00
CA THR A 279 -7.80 18.53 10.52
C THR A 279 -8.71 18.04 11.64
N GLY A 280 -8.31 18.17 12.92
CA GLY A 280 -9.13 17.78 14.07
C GLY A 280 -9.28 16.27 14.25
N LEU A 281 -8.30 15.48 13.80
CA LEU A 281 -8.37 14.00 13.81
C LEU A 281 -7.43 13.33 14.84
N THR A 282 -6.78 14.09 15.71
CA THR A 282 -5.84 13.53 16.72
C THR A 282 -6.49 12.58 17.71
N ASP A 283 -7.77 12.78 18.02
CA ASP A 283 -8.54 11.92 18.94
C ASP A 283 -9.06 10.63 18.30
N LYS A 284 -9.05 10.57 16.98
CA LYS A 284 -9.46 9.36 16.26
C LYS A 284 -8.39 8.28 16.42
N PRO A 285 -8.78 7.00 16.57
CA PRO A 285 -7.83 5.90 16.56
C PRO A 285 -6.94 5.94 15.32
N VAL A 286 -5.63 5.80 15.50
CA VAL A 286 -4.63 5.84 14.42
C VAL A 286 -3.89 4.52 14.33
N VAL A 287 -3.71 4.00 13.12
CA VAL A 287 -2.97 2.77 12.86
C VAL A 287 -1.96 2.96 11.71
N SER A 288 -0.74 2.40 11.91
CA SER A 288 0.23 2.16 10.84
C SER A 288 0.59 0.69 10.82
N TYR A 289 0.38 0.03 9.69
CA TYR A 289 0.71 -1.39 9.52
C TYR A 289 2.20 -1.65 9.29
N LYS A 290 3.01 -0.60 9.14
CA LYS A 290 4.45 -0.76 8.85
C LYS A 290 5.24 -1.35 10.01
N SER A 291 4.74 -1.23 11.24
CA SER A 291 5.30 -1.96 12.40
C SER A 291 5.16 -3.49 12.29
N LEU A 292 4.24 -3.97 11.45
CA LEU A 292 3.96 -5.40 11.23
C LEU A 292 4.60 -5.91 9.93
N PHE A 293 4.46 -5.16 8.85
CA PHE A 293 4.82 -5.58 7.49
C PHE A 293 6.01 -4.84 6.89
N GLY A 294 6.48 -3.74 7.50
CA GLY A 294 7.41 -2.82 6.86
C GLY A 294 6.74 -1.97 5.77
N HIS A 295 7.54 -1.25 5.02
CA HIS A 295 7.09 -0.41 3.92
C HIS A 295 7.19 -1.15 2.59
N THR A 296 6.06 -1.53 2.04
CA THR A 296 5.94 -2.31 0.81
C THR A 296 5.79 -1.43 -0.45
N LEU A 297 6.26 -0.19 -0.38
CA LEU A 297 6.39 0.76 -1.49
C LEU A 297 5.07 0.94 -2.26
N GLY A 298 5.04 0.61 -3.57
CA GLY A 298 3.85 0.74 -4.43
C GLY A 298 2.70 -0.19 -4.06
N ALA A 299 2.97 -1.29 -3.37
CA ALA A 299 1.95 -2.20 -2.85
C ALA A 299 1.28 -1.69 -1.57
N ALA A 300 1.96 -0.81 -0.81
CA ALA A 300 1.54 -0.41 0.54
C ALA A 300 0.10 0.14 0.57
N GLY A 301 -0.23 1.04 -0.36
CA GLY A 301 -1.56 1.64 -0.41
C GLY A 301 -2.68 0.63 -0.64
N VAL A 302 -2.46 -0.41 -1.45
CA VAL A 302 -3.45 -1.45 -1.73
C VAL A 302 -3.55 -2.40 -0.54
N MET A 303 -2.43 -2.96 -0.07
CA MET A 303 -2.39 -3.89 1.06
C MET A 303 -3.01 -3.27 2.34
N GLU A 304 -2.59 -2.07 2.68
CA GLU A 304 -3.05 -1.38 3.89
C GLU A 304 -4.54 -1.01 3.81
N THR A 305 -5.08 -0.75 2.61
CA THR A 305 -6.52 -0.55 2.39
C THR A 305 -7.30 -1.84 2.65
N VAL A 306 -6.82 -3.00 2.14
CA VAL A 306 -7.49 -4.30 2.39
C VAL A 306 -7.52 -4.61 3.89
N LEU A 307 -6.38 -4.45 4.59
CA LEU A 307 -6.34 -4.66 6.05
C LEU A 307 -7.30 -3.73 6.80
N SER A 308 -7.40 -2.47 6.37
CA SER A 308 -8.31 -1.49 6.98
C SER A 308 -9.77 -1.79 6.69
N ALA A 309 -10.09 -2.28 5.48
CA ALA A 309 -11.45 -2.71 5.13
C ALA A 309 -11.91 -3.86 6.03
N LEU A 310 -11.08 -4.90 6.18
CA LEU A 310 -11.36 -6.03 7.07
C LEU A 310 -11.48 -5.60 8.55
N ALA A 311 -10.64 -4.66 9.00
CA ALA A 311 -10.72 -4.11 10.35
C ALA A 311 -12.01 -3.30 10.58
N LEU A 312 -12.44 -2.53 9.57
CA LEU A 312 -13.72 -1.81 9.63
C LEU A 312 -14.92 -2.77 9.67
N GLU A 313 -14.89 -3.84 8.88
CA GLU A 313 -15.93 -4.89 8.91
C GLU A 313 -16.06 -5.52 10.29
N GLU A 314 -14.93 -5.81 10.95
CA GLU A 314 -14.91 -6.37 12.32
C GLU A 314 -15.25 -5.32 13.40
N GLY A 315 -15.19 -4.02 13.09
CA GLY A 315 -15.39 -2.94 14.06
C GLY A 315 -14.20 -2.76 15.01
N VAL A 316 -12.98 -2.94 14.52
CA VAL A 316 -11.74 -2.83 15.31
C VAL A 316 -10.71 -1.94 14.63
N VAL A 317 -9.74 -1.46 15.41
CA VAL A 317 -8.45 -0.97 14.92
C VAL A 317 -7.35 -1.95 15.35
N LEU A 318 -6.46 -2.27 14.40
CA LEU A 318 -5.37 -3.21 14.64
C LEU A 318 -4.24 -2.56 15.48
N PRO A 319 -3.43 -3.38 16.18
CA PRO A 319 -2.37 -2.86 17.03
C PRO A 319 -1.19 -2.26 16.23
N VAL A 320 -0.49 -1.32 16.87
CA VAL A 320 0.85 -0.84 16.51
C VAL A 320 1.82 -1.28 17.59
N PRO A 321 2.26 -2.55 17.60
CA PRO A 321 2.90 -3.17 18.76
C PRO A 321 4.27 -2.62 19.11
N THR A 322 4.89 -1.84 18.22
CA THR A 322 6.21 -1.20 18.48
C THR A 322 6.10 0.21 19.04
N TYR A 323 4.89 0.78 19.17
CA TYR A 323 4.69 2.08 19.79
C TYR A 323 4.73 1.97 21.32
N SER A 324 5.40 2.89 21.99
CA SER A 324 5.46 2.95 23.46
C SER A 324 5.24 4.36 24.01
N GLU A 325 5.83 5.37 23.36
CA GLU A 325 5.76 6.75 23.85
C GLU A 325 5.74 7.73 22.66
N ASN A 326 4.98 8.82 22.84
CA ASN A 326 4.87 9.84 21.80
C ASN A 326 6.21 10.48 21.43
N GLY A 327 6.52 10.48 20.14
CA GLY A 327 7.72 11.08 19.57
C GLY A 327 7.45 12.17 18.53
N VAL A 328 6.20 12.65 18.42
CA VAL A 328 5.78 13.65 17.43
C VAL A 328 5.18 14.88 18.09
N SER A 329 5.05 15.99 17.34
CA SER A 329 4.64 17.29 17.87
C SER A 329 3.24 17.28 18.47
N TYR A 330 2.31 16.53 17.86
CA TYR A 330 0.94 16.40 18.36
C TYR A 330 0.67 14.93 18.68
N PRO A 331 0.42 14.57 19.95
CA PRO A 331 0.12 13.20 20.34
C PRO A 331 -1.06 12.64 19.56
N LEU A 332 -0.93 11.39 19.14
CA LEU A 332 -1.94 10.67 18.38
C LEU A 332 -2.52 9.52 19.19
N ASN A 333 -3.76 9.18 18.94
CA ASN A 333 -4.47 8.09 19.62
C ASN A 333 -4.10 6.73 19.03
N ILE A 334 -2.87 6.26 19.31
CA ILE A 334 -2.31 4.99 18.83
C ILE A 334 -2.51 3.91 19.90
N SER A 335 -2.92 2.70 19.49
CA SER A 335 -3.07 1.56 20.38
C SER A 335 -2.03 0.47 20.06
N THR A 336 -1.41 -0.07 21.10
CA THR A 336 -0.51 -1.24 21.03
C THR A 336 -1.27 -2.55 21.02
N GLU A 337 -2.58 -2.51 21.32
CA GLU A 337 -3.47 -3.66 21.39
C GLU A 337 -4.63 -3.50 20.40
N LEU A 338 -5.26 -4.64 20.08
CA LEU A 338 -6.51 -4.68 19.34
C LEU A 338 -7.60 -3.93 20.12
N ARG A 339 -8.24 -2.95 19.49
CA ARG A 339 -9.26 -2.13 20.16
C ARG A 339 -10.53 -2.02 19.31
N LYS A 340 -11.70 -2.18 19.94
CA LYS A 340 -12.99 -1.90 19.31
C LYS A 340 -13.11 -0.42 18.97
N VAL A 341 -13.70 -0.14 17.83
CA VAL A 341 -14.00 1.22 17.36
C VAL A 341 -15.47 1.34 16.95
N THR A 342 -15.96 2.56 16.98
CA THR A 342 -17.28 2.93 16.49
C THR A 342 -17.12 3.84 15.29
N GLY A 343 -18.08 3.81 14.38
CA GLY A 343 -18.08 4.58 13.15
C GLY A 343 -18.14 3.69 11.91
N GLU A 344 -18.58 4.30 10.82
CA GLU A 344 -18.84 3.60 9.55
C GLU A 344 -17.74 3.83 8.51
N ARG A 345 -16.71 4.63 8.82
CA ARG A 345 -15.70 5.03 7.86
C ARG A 345 -14.28 4.84 8.38
N PHE A 346 -13.35 4.53 7.49
CA PHE A 346 -11.93 4.78 7.76
C PHE A 346 -11.34 5.73 6.72
N LEU A 347 -10.42 6.55 7.18
CA LEU A 347 -9.62 7.43 6.34
C LEU A 347 -8.26 6.78 6.09
N LYS A 348 -7.91 6.57 4.82
CA LYS A 348 -6.55 6.17 4.40
C LYS A 348 -5.79 7.41 3.94
N ILE A 349 -4.62 7.66 4.53
CA ILE A 349 -3.71 8.71 4.08
C ILE A 349 -2.33 8.14 3.76
N MET A 350 -1.68 8.72 2.77
CA MET A 350 -0.29 8.40 2.40
C MET A 350 0.43 9.63 1.89
N SER A 351 1.74 9.65 2.14
CA SER A 351 2.66 10.64 1.57
C SER A 351 3.81 9.92 0.87
N GLY A 352 4.37 10.52 -0.15
CA GLY A 352 5.44 9.92 -0.94
C GLY A 352 6.49 10.94 -1.34
N PHE A 353 7.66 10.45 -1.74
CA PHE A 353 8.70 11.28 -2.34
C PHE A 353 8.14 12.05 -3.54
N GLY A 354 8.68 13.25 -3.78
CA GLY A 354 8.17 14.18 -4.77
C GLY A 354 7.05 15.10 -4.27
N GLY A 355 6.73 15.08 -2.96
CA GLY A 355 5.70 15.92 -2.34
C GLY A 355 4.27 15.48 -2.62
N ILE A 356 4.07 14.22 -3.04
CA ILE A 356 2.74 13.66 -3.30
C ILE A 356 2.07 13.26 -1.99
N ASN A 357 0.83 13.70 -1.83
CA ASN A 357 -0.04 13.37 -0.70
C ASN A 357 -1.37 12.84 -1.24
N ALA A 358 -1.83 11.71 -0.70
CA ALA A 358 -3.09 11.10 -1.09
C ALA A 358 -3.97 10.83 0.14
N ALA A 359 -5.26 11.03 0.00
CA ALA A 359 -6.26 10.68 0.99
C ALA A 359 -7.45 10.00 0.31
N ALA A 360 -7.97 8.95 0.93
CA ALA A 360 -9.12 8.21 0.44
C ALA A 360 -10.03 7.83 1.61
N MET A 361 -11.34 8.00 1.43
CA MET A 361 -12.36 7.66 2.42
C MET A 361 -13.08 6.39 1.98
N TYR A 362 -13.20 5.47 2.91
CA TYR A 362 -13.92 4.21 2.72
C TYR A 362 -15.03 4.10 3.75
N ARG A 363 -16.12 3.44 3.36
CA ARG A 363 -17.32 3.31 4.19
C ARG A 363 -17.83 1.87 4.22
N ARG A 364 -18.33 1.45 5.37
CA ARG A 364 -19.16 0.25 5.52
C ARG A 364 -20.50 0.46 4.83
N VAL A 365 -21.01 -0.52 4.06
CA VAL A 365 -22.22 -0.40 3.23
C VAL A 365 -23.14 -1.59 3.34
#